data_7895f7fbc155c2d3968fd614638cfbb9
#
_entry.id   7895f7fbc155c2d3968fd614638cfbb9
#
_cell.length_a   1.000
_cell.length_b   1.000
_cell.length_c   1.000
_cell.angle_alpha   90.00
_cell.angle_beta   90.00
_cell.angle_gamma   90.00
#
_symmetry.space_group_name_H-M   'P 1'
#
loop_
_entity.id
_entity.type
_entity.pdbx_description
1 polymer ?
#
loop_
_entity_poly.entity_id
_entity_poly.type
_entity_poly.pdbx_seq_one_letter_code
_entity_poly.pdbx_strand_id
1 'polypeptide(L)'
;MAIMYGLGKKGYKVQPFKIGPDYIDPSYHNAITKKSSKNLDVWLMGKKGIFESFITATKDSDFAVLEGVMGLFDGLSGKNNYASTAHLSAILNTPIILVVDARKAARSLAAITLGFIKFDKKIKIKGIIINQIASDRHLKYILEAFESKIKVPIIGKIFSNRDHKLQERHLGLIPTRELETTSINNIVANAKNISQNIDIEKVIEIGNSEIKNELDIKDKEIHNIKESNLNKIKISIALDKSFNFYYKDNIEIIQKKAKIEFFSPIDSNTIPYDSNGIIIGGGFPEIIADALEKNYAIKKNILKLAQNNMPIYAECGGLMYLTNSISKYKNNKKKYKMVGLFDAETIMTGKLTLGYTEAILNSSKTILGNIKTVHGHEFHYSKIINNNKDIKMAYTLRRGKGIIEGRDGFSLNNCIASYMHTHFINSNISNNFIESCYKYMKK
;
A
#
# COMPACT_ATOMS: atom_id res chain seq x y z
N MET A 1 -0.32 -15.75 0.20
CA MET A 1 -1.53 -16.29 -0.49
C MET A 1 -1.81 -17.75 -0.15
N ALA A 2 -0.93 -18.73 -0.39
CA ALA A 2 -1.19 -20.16 -0.16
C ALA A 2 -1.54 -20.50 1.31
N ILE A 3 -0.84 -19.91 2.29
CA ILE A 3 -1.18 -20.06 3.71
C ILE A 3 -2.59 -19.52 4.00
N MET A 4 -2.92 -18.34 3.49
CA MET A 4 -4.25 -17.73 3.66
C MET A 4 -5.35 -18.64 3.10
N TYR A 5 -5.12 -19.21 1.90
CA TYR A 5 -6.03 -20.17 1.28
C TYR A 5 -6.18 -21.44 2.13
N GLY A 6 -5.06 -22.02 2.60
CA GLY A 6 -5.06 -23.24 3.41
C GLY A 6 -5.82 -23.07 4.73
N LEU A 7 -5.59 -21.95 5.44
CA LEU A 7 -6.33 -21.60 6.66
C LEU A 7 -7.82 -21.43 6.39
N GLY A 8 -8.18 -20.71 5.31
CA GLY A 8 -9.58 -20.54 4.90
C GLY A 8 -10.27 -21.87 4.56
N LYS A 9 -9.55 -22.83 3.95
CA LYS A 9 -10.06 -24.18 3.68
C LYS A 9 -10.31 -25.00 4.94
N LYS A 10 -9.59 -24.71 6.02
CA LYS A 10 -9.83 -25.30 7.35
C LYS A 10 -10.97 -24.62 8.12
N GLY A 11 -11.65 -23.63 7.52
CA GLY A 11 -12.78 -22.93 8.10
C GLY A 11 -12.42 -21.66 8.89
N TYR A 12 -11.15 -21.29 8.98
CA TYR A 12 -10.73 -20.09 9.71
C TYR A 12 -11.01 -18.80 8.93
N LYS A 13 -11.49 -17.78 9.61
CA LYS A 13 -11.62 -16.41 9.10
C LYS A 13 -10.26 -15.73 9.17
N VAL A 14 -9.62 -15.55 8.01
CA VAL A 14 -8.28 -14.99 7.91
C VAL A 14 -8.35 -13.50 7.62
N GLN A 15 -7.72 -12.68 8.48
CA GLN A 15 -7.44 -11.27 8.21
C GLN A 15 -6.06 -11.13 7.58
N PRO A 16 -5.98 -10.71 6.31
CA PRO A 16 -4.71 -10.47 5.65
C PRO A 16 -4.17 -9.08 5.95
N PHE A 17 -2.84 -9.00 6.06
CA PHE A 17 -2.09 -7.75 6.13
C PHE A 17 -0.88 -7.79 5.20
N LYS A 18 -0.51 -6.61 4.69
CA LYS A 18 0.78 -6.38 4.05
C LYS A 18 1.63 -5.49 4.94
N ILE A 19 2.86 -5.88 5.20
CA ILE A 19 3.82 -5.04 5.92
C ILE A 19 4.46 -4.09 4.92
N GLY A 20 4.51 -2.78 5.26
CA GLY A 20 5.08 -1.77 4.39
C GLY A 20 4.08 -1.16 3.38
N PRO A 21 4.56 -0.18 2.59
CA PRO A 21 3.74 0.63 1.68
C PRO A 21 3.57 -0.07 0.33
N ASP A 22 2.63 -0.99 0.24
CA ASP A 22 2.33 -1.77 -0.96
C ASP A 22 0.83 -1.72 -1.26
N TYR A 23 0.45 -1.41 -2.49
CA TYR A 23 -0.94 -1.35 -2.94
C TYR A 23 -1.35 -2.55 -3.80
N ILE A 24 -0.39 -3.34 -4.28
CA ILE A 24 -0.61 -4.41 -5.25
C ILE A 24 -0.94 -5.72 -4.54
N ASP A 25 -0.05 -6.20 -3.68
CA ASP A 25 -0.22 -7.47 -2.96
C ASP A 25 -1.51 -7.52 -2.13
N PRO A 26 -1.96 -6.44 -1.45
CA PRO A 26 -3.25 -6.40 -0.78
C PRO A 26 -4.43 -6.81 -1.67
N SER A 27 -4.39 -6.49 -2.96
CA SER A 27 -5.45 -6.87 -3.91
C SER A 27 -5.53 -8.38 -4.13
N TYR A 28 -4.38 -9.07 -4.14
CA TYR A 28 -4.29 -10.53 -4.21
C TYR A 28 -4.77 -11.20 -2.92
N HIS A 29 -4.42 -10.63 -1.77
CA HIS A 29 -4.94 -11.09 -0.48
C HIS A 29 -6.47 -11.05 -0.44
N ASN A 30 -7.06 -9.96 -0.94
CA ASN A 30 -8.52 -9.79 -1.01
C ASN A 30 -9.16 -10.86 -1.90
N ALA A 31 -8.53 -11.20 -3.03
CA ALA A 31 -9.02 -12.23 -3.94
C ALA A 31 -9.08 -13.61 -3.26
N ILE A 32 -8.11 -13.94 -2.39
CA ILE A 32 -8.01 -15.21 -1.67
C ILE A 32 -8.94 -15.25 -0.46
N THR A 33 -8.87 -14.24 0.42
CA THR A 33 -9.53 -14.28 1.73
C THR A 33 -10.94 -13.72 1.73
N LYS A 34 -11.34 -13.01 0.67
CA LYS A 34 -12.58 -12.23 0.58
C LYS A 34 -12.70 -11.15 1.67
N LYS A 35 -11.63 -10.88 2.41
CA LYS A 35 -11.49 -9.76 3.35
C LYS A 35 -10.55 -8.71 2.80
N SER A 36 -10.80 -7.45 3.16
CA SER A 36 -9.91 -6.35 2.78
C SER A 36 -8.59 -6.45 3.53
N SER A 37 -7.49 -6.59 2.80
CA SER A 37 -6.15 -6.53 3.35
C SER A 37 -5.82 -5.10 3.76
N LYS A 38 -5.10 -4.94 4.87
CA LYS A 38 -4.61 -3.65 5.36
C LYS A 38 -3.09 -3.61 5.34
N ASN A 39 -2.55 -2.40 5.25
CA ASN A 39 -1.10 -2.20 5.36
C ASN A 39 -0.74 -1.88 6.81
N LEU A 40 0.34 -2.46 7.29
CA LEU A 40 0.93 -2.14 8.57
C LEU A 40 2.34 -1.63 8.36
N ASP A 41 2.57 -0.37 8.64
CA ASP A 41 3.85 0.29 8.43
C ASP A 41 4.21 1.22 9.59
N VAL A 42 5.32 0.92 10.28
CA VAL A 42 5.72 1.64 11.48
C VAL A 42 6.13 3.10 11.19
N TRP A 43 6.73 3.35 10.02
CA TRP A 43 7.10 4.70 9.61
C TRP A 43 5.89 5.59 9.35
N LEU A 44 4.88 5.06 8.65
CA LEU A 44 3.69 5.79 8.27
C LEU A 44 2.70 5.98 9.42
N MET A 45 2.55 4.95 10.27
CA MET A 45 1.46 4.86 11.25
C MET A 45 1.93 5.05 12.70
N GLY A 46 3.22 4.88 12.96
CA GLY A 46 3.74 4.77 14.32
C GLY A 46 3.20 3.53 15.05
N LYS A 47 3.74 3.26 16.23
CA LYS A 47 3.35 2.07 17.01
C LYS A 47 1.85 2.07 17.39
N LYS A 48 1.30 3.23 17.77
CA LYS A 48 -0.13 3.36 18.13
C LYS A 48 -1.03 3.02 16.95
N GLY A 49 -0.74 3.53 15.76
CA GLY A 49 -1.52 3.25 14.55
C GLY A 49 -1.46 1.80 14.11
N ILE A 50 -0.31 1.13 14.29
CA ILE A 50 -0.19 -0.31 14.06
C ILE A 50 -1.20 -1.07 14.93
N PHE A 51 -1.21 -0.83 16.23
CA PHE A 51 -2.15 -1.52 17.14
C PHE A 51 -3.60 -1.19 16.81
N GLU A 52 -3.93 0.06 16.57
CA GLU A 52 -5.30 0.49 16.24
C GLU A 52 -5.81 -0.21 14.97
N SER A 53 -5.03 -0.20 13.89
CA SER A 53 -5.41 -0.87 12.64
C SER A 53 -5.49 -2.38 12.81
N PHE A 54 -4.51 -3.00 13.49
CA PHE A 54 -4.45 -4.43 13.70
C PHE A 54 -5.65 -4.94 14.48
N ILE A 55 -5.93 -4.35 15.67
CA ILE A 55 -7.05 -4.77 16.53
C ILE A 55 -8.38 -4.58 15.82
N THR A 56 -8.58 -3.41 15.21
CA THR A 56 -9.83 -3.13 14.50
C THR A 56 -10.08 -4.12 13.37
N ALA A 57 -9.04 -4.49 12.62
CA ALA A 57 -9.17 -5.41 11.50
C ALA A 57 -9.37 -6.87 11.92
N THR A 58 -8.77 -7.29 13.06
CA THR A 58 -8.81 -8.68 13.51
C THR A 58 -10.02 -9.04 14.35
N LYS A 59 -10.85 -8.07 14.76
CA LYS A 59 -11.99 -8.24 15.66
C LYS A 59 -12.89 -9.45 15.32
N ASP A 60 -13.15 -9.68 14.04
CA ASP A 60 -14.02 -10.76 13.54
C ASP A 60 -13.20 -11.79 12.74
N SER A 61 -12.00 -12.13 13.21
CA SER A 61 -11.08 -13.04 12.53
C SER A 61 -10.45 -14.01 13.52
N ASP A 62 -10.19 -15.23 13.06
CA ASP A 62 -9.55 -16.27 13.84
C ASP A 62 -8.02 -16.21 13.71
N PHE A 63 -7.53 -15.83 12.53
CA PHE A 63 -6.11 -15.69 12.22
C PHE A 63 -5.79 -14.39 11.51
N ALA A 64 -4.67 -13.79 11.89
CA ALA A 64 -4.01 -12.72 11.13
C ALA A 64 -2.82 -13.29 10.36
N VAL A 65 -2.74 -13.04 9.06
CA VAL A 65 -1.58 -13.39 8.24
C VAL A 65 -0.95 -12.12 7.69
N LEU A 66 0.28 -11.84 8.13
CA LEU A 66 1.03 -10.66 7.76
C LEU A 66 2.10 -11.06 6.72
N GLU A 67 2.01 -10.50 5.53
CA GLU A 67 3.02 -10.70 4.48
C GLU A 67 4.06 -9.60 4.54
N GLY A 68 5.34 -9.98 4.70
CA GLY A 68 6.47 -9.04 4.69
C GLY A 68 6.72 -8.46 3.30
N VAL A 69 7.35 -7.29 3.27
CA VAL A 69 7.87 -6.65 2.06
C VAL A 69 9.40 -6.72 2.09
N MET A 70 10.03 -6.97 0.95
CA MET A 70 11.50 -7.10 0.84
C MET A 70 12.07 -8.20 1.76
N GLY A 71 13.33 -8.09 2.19
CA GLY A 71 13.92 -9.01 3.16
C GLY A 71 13.43 -8.78 4.59
N LEU A 72 13.51 -9.83 5.42
CA LEU A 72 13.02 -9.83 6.81
C LEU A 72 13.54 -8.65 7.64
N PHE A 73 14.80 -8.27 7.44
CA PHE A 73 15.50 -7.22 8.20
C PHE A 73 15.63 -5.89 7.42
N ASP A 74 15.09 -5.83 6.19
CA ASP A 74 15.15 -4.63 5.38
C ASP A 74 14.08 -3.61 5.84
N GLY A 75 14.53 -2.43 6.24
CA GLY A 75 13.67 -1.38 6.76
C GLY A 75 14.11 0.01 6.29
N LEU A 76 13.99 1.00 7.18
CA LEU A 76 14.31 2.39 6.86
C LEU A 76 15.79 2.61 6.53
N SER A 77 16.70 1.80 7.10
CA SER A 77 18.14 1.88 6.89
C SER A 77 18.83 0.56 7.23
N GLY A 78 20.06 0.37 6.78
CA GLY A 78 20.88 -0.79 7.14
C GLY A 78 21.43 -0.80 8.57
N LYS A 79 21.15 0.23 9.39
CA LYS A 79 21.72 0.36 10.75
C LYS A 79 20.95 -0.42 11.81
N ASN A 80 19.66 -0.62 11.62
CA ASN A 80 18.77 -1.30 12.58
C ASN A 80 17.51 -1.82 11.89
N ASN A 81 16.69 -2.57 12.63
CA ASN A 81 15.46 -3.17 12.12
C ASN A 81 14.28 -2.19 11.95
N TYR A 82 14.43 -0.88 12.22
CA TYR A 82 13.31 0.04 12.21
C TYR A 82 12.56 0.04 10.86
N ALA A 83 11.23 -0.10 10.92
CA ALA A 83 10.32 -0.21 9.79
C ALA A 83 10.52 -1.46 8.89
N SER A 84 11.22 -2.50 9.38
CA SER A 84 11.31 -3.80 8.73
C SER A 84 10.19 -4.75 9.17
N THR A 85 10.04 -5.86 8.46
CA THR A 85 9.16 -6.97 8.85
C THR A 85 9.53 -7.52 10.24
N ALA A 86 10.82 -7.65 10.54
CA ALA A 86 11.31 -8.06 11.85
C ALA A 86 10.88 -7.10 12.96
N HIS A 87 10.95 -5.78 12.72
CA HIS A 87 10.51 -4.79 13.70
C HIS A 87 9.01 -4.89 13.99
N LEU A 88 8.18 -5.05 12.95
CA LEU A 88 6.73 -5.21 13.15
C LEU A 88 6.40 -6.50 13.88
N SER A 89 7.05 -7.62 13.53
CA SER A 89 6.90 -8.89 14.25
C SER A 89 7.22 -8.73 15.75
N ALA A 90 8.27 -7.99 16.10
CA ALA A 90 8.61 -7.71 17.50
C ALA A 90 7.56 -6.82 18.21
N ILE A 91 7.02 -5.81 17.51
CA ILE A 91 5.96 -4.93 18.05
C ILE A 91 4.69 -5.72 18.36
N LEU A 92 4.26 -6.58 17.44
CA LEU A 92 3.03 -7.37 17.58
C LEU A 92 3.27 -8.71 18.31
N ASN A 93 4.51 -9.02 18.67
CA ASN A 93 4.90 -10.30 19.27
C ASN A 93 4.45 -11.51 18.43
N THR A 94 4.51 -11.42 17.10
CA THR A 94 4.05 -12.48 16.20
C THR A 94 5.18 -13.41 15.78
N PRO A 95 4.94 -14.74 15.67
CA PRO A 95 5.92 -15.69 15.15
C PRO A 95 6.10 -15.49 13.65
N ILE A 96 7.28 -15.86 13.15
CA ILE A 96 7.63 -15.75 11.74
C ILE A 96 7.76 -17.13 11.11
N ILE A 97 7.14 -17.28 9.94
CA ILE A 97 7.41 -18.35 8.99
C ILE A 97 8.33 -17.78 7.92
N LEU A 98 9.59 -18.21 7.92
CA LEU A 98 10.58 -17.73 6.96
C LEU A 98 10.46 -18.47 5.63
N VAL A 99 10.25 -17.76 4.55
CA VAL A 99 10.28 -18.31 3.19
C VAL A 99 11.67 -18.10 2.61
N VAL A 100 12.36 -19.19 2.23
CA VAL A 100 13.70 -19.14 1.66
C VAL A 100 13.70 -19.61 0.21
N ASP A 101 14.40 -18.87 -0.64
CA ASP A 101 14.50 -19.15 -2.07
C ASP A 101 15.66 -20.11 -2.33
N ALA A 102 15.37 -21.32 -2.80
CA ALA A 102 16.35 -22.37 -3.06
C ALA A 102 17.00 -22.27 -4.45
N ARG A 103 16.67 -21.28 -5.26
CA ARG A 103 17.28 -21.16 -6.59
C ARG A 103 18.81 -21.07 -6.49
N LYS A 104 19.49 -21.97 -7.20
CA LYS A 104 20.95 -22.03 -7.27
C LYS A 104 21.67 -22.21 -5.91
N ALA A 105 20.96 -22.69 -4.87
CA ALA A 105 21.54 -22.91 -3.54
C ALA A 105 21.05 -24.23 -2.94
N ALA A 106 21.98 -25.06 -2.44
CA ALA A 106 21.69 -26.29 -1.70
C ALA A 106 22.23 -26.17 -0.26
N ARG A 107 23.43 -26.62 0.04
CA ARG A 107 24.02 -26.48 1.38
C ARG A 107 24.17 -25.02 1.83
N SER A 108 24.47 -24.12 0.92
CA SER A 108 24.56 -22.67 1.21
C SER A 108 23.21 -22.08 1.69
N LEU A 109 22.08 -22.66 1.29
CA LEU A 109 20.75 -22.24 1.78
C LEU A 109 20.63 -22.45 3.30
N ALA A 110 21.19 -23.54 3.84
CA ALA A 110 21.22 -23.76 5.29
C ALA A 110 22.05 -22.70 6.01
N ALA A 111 23.18 -22.27 5.46
CA ALA A 111 24.01 -21.21 6.04
C ALA A 111 23.27 -19.87 6.04
N ILE A 112 22.60 -19.51 4.92
CA ILE A 112 21.78 -18.29 4.82
C ILE A 112 20.63 -18.33 5.84
N THR A 113 19.90 -19.44 5.90
CA THR A 113 18.78 -19.64 6.83
C THR A 113 19.24 -19.55 8.28
N LEU A 114 20.38 -20.16 8.62
CA LEU A 114 20.97 -20.06 9.95
C LEU A 114 21.35 -18.61 10.28
N GLY A 115 21.84 -17.86 9.30
CA GLY A 115 22.10 -16.43 9.41
C GLY A 115 20.83 -15.68 9.84
N PHE A 116 19.72 -15.86 9.14
CA PHE A 116 18.42 -15.24 9.52
C PHE A 116 17.98 -15.62 10.95
N ILE A 117 18.13 -16.89 11.34
CA ILE A 117 17.71 -17.36 12.68
C ILE A 117 18.57 -16.76 13.80
N LYS A 118 19.86 -16.49 13.52
CA LYS A 118 20.84 -16.02 14.52
C LYS A 118 21.06 -14.53 14.52
N PHE A 119 20.63 -13.82 13.48
CA PHE A 119 20.94 -12.41 13.27
C PHE A 119 20.38 -11.51 14.38
N ASP A 120 19.13 -11.76 14.80
CA ASP A 120 18.51 -11.06 15.92
C ASP A 120 17.75 -12.06 16.81
N LYS A 121 18.20 -12.21 18.06
CA LYS A 121 17.61 -13.14 19.05
C LYS A 121 16.20 -12.78 19.49
N LYS A 122 15.76 -11.54 19.25
CA LYS A 122 14.41 -11.07 19.58
C LYS A 122 13.37 -11.55 18.59
N ILE A 123 13.81 -12.02 17.41
CA ILE A 123 12.92 -12.41 16.32
C ILE A 123 12.65 -13.92 16.40
N LYS A 124 11.38 -14.27 16.38
CA LYS A 124 10.90 -15.63 16.62
C LYS A 124 10.60 -16.35 15.29
N ILE A 125 11.62 -16.87 14.61
CA ILE A 125 11.41 -17.73 13.44
C ILE A 125 11.01 -19.12 13.93
N LYS A 126 9.77 -19.54 13.66
CA LYS A 126 9.15 -20.77 14.15
C LYS A 126 8.86 -21.81 13.07
N GLY A 127 8.96 -21.45 11.80
CA GLY A 127 8.77 -22.34 10.67
C GLY A 127 9.57 -21.89 9.45
N ILE A 128 9.88 -22.81 8.56
CA ILE A 128 10.61 -22.54 7.32
C ILE A 128 9.82 -23.13 6.15
N ILE A 129 9.67 -22.36 5.08
CA ILE A 129 9.18 -22.84 3.79
C ILE A 129 10.32 -22.71 2.79
N ILE A 130 10.69 -23.83 2.17
CA ILE A 130 11.67 -23.87 1.10
C ILE A 130 10.94 -23.69 -0.22
N ASN A 131 11.23 -22.62 -0.92
CA ASN A 131 10.58 -22.26 -2.18
C ASN A 131 11.56 -22.42 -3.36
N GLN A 132 11.03 -22.65 -4.58
CA GLN A 132 11.78 -22.78 -5.82
C GLN A 132 12.75 -23.98 -5.83
N ILE A 133 12.34 -25.12 -5.29
CA ILE A 133 13.08 -26.37 -5.33
C ILE A 133 13.13 -26.87 -6.77
N ALA A 134 14.33 -27.19 -7.29
CA ALA A 134 14.50 -27.55 -8.69
C ALA A 134 14.16 -29.03 -8.99
N SER A 135 14.41 -29.97 -8.03
CA SER A 135 14.21 -31.41 -8.18
C SER A 135 14.28 -32.13 -6.83
N ASP A 136 13.86 -33.39 -6.79
CA ASP A 136 13.99 -34.25 -5.58
C ASP A 136 15.43 -34.40 -5.12
N ARG A 137 16.40 -34.55 -6.04
CA ARG A 137 17.84 -34.58 -5.71
C ARG A 137 18.28 -33.28 -5.06
N HIS A 138 17.80 -32.14 -5.55
CA HIS A 138 18.08 -30.83 -4.97
C HIS A 138 17.51 -30.72 -3.55
N LEU A 139 16.24 -31.13 -3.38
CA LEU A 139 15.59 -31.18 -2.06
C LEU A 139 16.38 -32.05 -1.07
N LYS A 140 16.84 -33.26 -1.48
CA LYS A 140 17.63 -34.16 -0.64
C LYS A 140 18.86 -33.44 -0.08
N TYR A 141 19.67 -32.79 -0.94
CA TYR A 141 20.86 -32.06 -0.49
C TYR A 141 20.55 -30.90 0.47
N ILE A 142 19.42 -30.22 0.26
CA ILE A 142 18.97 -29.16 1.18
C ILE A 142 18.64 -29.78 2.54
N LEU A 143 17.84 -30.85 2.58
CA LEU A 143 17.39 -31.48 3.82
C LEU A 143 18.55 -32.01 4.63
N GLU A 144 19.51 -32.70 4.01
CA GLU A 144 20.75 -33.20 4.68
C GLU A 144 21.51 -32.03 5.35
N ALA A 145 21.59 -30.88 4.67
CA ALA A 145 22.26 -29.70 5.23
C ALA A 145 21.47 -29.05 6.40
N PHE A 146 20.15 -29.06 6.32
CA PHE A 146 19.28 -28.48 7.35
C PHE A 146 19.28 -29.33 8.61
N GLU A 147 19.15 -30.67 8.51
CA GLU A 147 19.12 -31.58 9.65
C GLU A 147 20.33 -31.39 10.58
N SER A 148 21.50 -31.13 10.02
CA SER A 148 22.72 -30.96 10.80
C SER A 148 22.85 -29.62 11.53
N LYS A 149 22.09 -28.59 11.17
CA LYS A 149 22.35 -27.20 11.61
C LYS A 149 21.13 -26.44 12.06
N ILE A 150 19.93 -26.80 11.62
CA ILE A 150 18.70 -25.99 11.81
C ILE A 150 17.68 -26.80 12.58
N LYS A 151 17.29 -26.29 13.75
CA LYS A 151 16.27 -26.93 14.61
C LYS A 151 14.84 -26.44 14.32
N VAL A 152 14.69 -25.35 13.55
CA VAL A 152 13.38 -24.83 13.18
C VAL A 152 12.74 -25.75 12.14
N PRO A 153 11.47 -26.18 12.30
CA PRO A 153 10.84 -27.14 11.40
C PRO A 153 10.64 -26.59 9.99
N ILE A 154 10.85 -27.43 9.00
CA ILE A 154 10.45 -27.17 7.62
C ILE A 154 8.98 -27.55 7.49
N ILE A 155 8.14 -26.58 7.24
CA ILE A 155 6.68 -26.71 7.16
C ILE A 155 6.13 -26.60 5.73
N GLY A 156 7.02 -26.38 4.76
CA GLY A 156 6.61 -26.32 3.34
C GLY A 156 7.78 -26.57 2.40
N LYS A 157 7.50 -27.28 1.30
CA LYS A 157 8.48 -27.65 0.26
C LYS A 157 7.83 -27.39 -1.10
N ILE A 158 8.20 -26.28 -1.75
CA ILE A 158 7.54 -25.80 -2.97
C ILE A 158 8.52 -25.94 -4.14
N PHE A 159 8.18 -26.82 -5.08
CA PHE A 159 8.95 -27.01 -6.30
C PHE A 159 8.72 -25.86 -7.29
N SER A 160 9.78 -25.55 -8.05
CA SER A 160 9.70 -24.56 -9.12
C SER A 160 8.75 -25.06 -10.21
N ASN A 161 7.71 -24.27 -10.50
CA ASN A 161 6.76 -24.54 -11.58
C ASN A 161 6.49 -23.25 -12.35
N ARG A 162 6.55 -23.32 -13.69
CA ARG A 162 6.28 -22.18 -14.58
C ARG A 162 4.83 -21.72 -14.48
N ASP A 163 3.88 -22.62 -14.22
CA ASP A 163 2.45 -22.32 -14.11
C ASP A 163 2.12 -21.49 -12.87
N HIS A 164 3.02 -21.44 -11.88
CA HIS A 164 2.86 -20.62 -10.69
C HIS A 164 3.27 -19.15 -10.89
N LYS A 165 3.78 -18.78 -12.07
CA LYS A 165 4.18 -17.41 -12.34
C LYS A 165 2.94 -16.53 -12.47
N LEU A 166 2.94 -15.43 -11.72
CA LEU A 166 1.97 -14.36 -11.86
C LEU A 166 2.41 -13.40 -12.95
N GLN A 167 1.45 -12.70 -13.54
CA GLN A 167 1.75 -11.67 -14.53
C GLN A 167 2.42 -10.46 -13.85
N GLU A 168 3.54 -10.05 -14.38
CA GLU A 168 4.34 -8.93 -13.87
C GLU A 168 4.43 -7.82 -14.93
N ARG A 169 4.54 -6.59 -14.46
CA ARG A 169 4.93 -5.41 -15.22
C ARG A 169 6.23 -4.84 -14.65
N HIS A 170 6.68 -3.69 -15.16
CA HIS A 170 7.88 -3.01 -14.69
C HIS A 170 7.87 -2.68 -13.18
N LEU A 171 6.71 -2.61 -12.55
CA LEU A 171 6.49 -2.30 -11.12
C LEU A 171 6.12 -3.51 -10.26
N GLY A 172 6.33 -4.72 -10.75
CA GLY A 172 5.92 -5.96 -10.08
C GLY A 172 4.59 -6.50 -10.61
N LEU A 173 3.80 -7.12 -9.73
CA LEU A 173 2.52 -7.75 -10.11
C LEU A 173 1.51 -6.73 -10.61
N ILE A 174 0.60 -7.16 -11.49
CA ILE A 174 -0.50 -6.33 -11.97
C ILE A 174 -1.60 -6.31 -10.90
N PRO A 175 -2.11 -5.13 -10.45
CA PRO A 175 -3.22 -5.06 -9.51
C PRO A 175 -4.43 -5.88 -9.98
N THR A 176 -5.08 -6.62 -9.09
CA THR A 176 -6.17 -7.52 -9.49
C THR A 176 -7.36 -6.81 -10.13
N ARG A 177 -7.56 -5.52 -9.85
CA ARG A 177 -8.59 -4.69 -10.49
C ARG A 177 -8.34 -4.48 -12.00
N GLU A 178 -7.11 -4.63 -12.45
CA GLU A 178 -6.72 -4.54 -13.85
C GLU A 178 -6.75 -5.89 -14.57
N LEU A 179 -6.88 -7.00 -13.81
CA LEU A 179 -6.92 -8.37 -14.34
C LEU A 179 -8.33 -8.78 -14.77
N GLU A 180 -8.40 -9.70 -15.72
CA GLU A 180 -9.64 -10.40 -16.07
C GLU A 180 -10.00 -11.43 -14.99
N THR A 181 -11.29 -11.77 -14.90
CA THR A 181 -11.81 -12.76 -13.94
C THR A 181 -11.12 -14.12 -14.07
N THR A 182 -10.80 -14.56 -15.29
CA THR A 182 -10.04 -15.77 -15.57
C THR A 182 -8.68 -15.78 -14.91
N SER A 183 -7.95 -14.66 -14.97
CA SER A 183 -6.65 -14.50 -14.32
C SER A 183 -6.77 -14.56 -12.80
N ILE A 184 -7.80 -13.94 -12.23
CA ILE A 184 -8.06 -14.00 -10.77
C ILE A 184 -8.36 -15.45 -10.34
N ASN A 185 -9.17 -16.20 -11.11
CA ASN A 185 -9.45 -17.60 -10.83
C ASN A 185 -8.17 -18.46 -10.87
N ASN A 186 -7.27 -18.20 -11.81
CA ASN A 186 -5.97 -18.88 -11.88
C ASN A 186 -5.09 -18.58 -10.65
N ILE A 187 -5.13 -17.36 -10.14
CA ILE A 187 -4.41 -16.98 -8.91
C ILE A 187 -4.93 -17.81 -7.73
N VAL A 188 -6.25 -17.95 -7.60
CA VAL A 188 -6.87 -18.74 -6.52
C VAL A 188 -6.52 -20.23 -6.69
N ALA A 189 -6.56 -20.77 -7.91
CA ALA A 189 -6.16 -22.13 -8.20
C ALA A 189 -4.69 -22.40 -7.87
N ASN A 190 -3.79 -21.48 -8.20
CA ASN A 190 -2.38 -21.57 -7.85
C ASN A 190 -2.16 -21.54 -6.33
N ALA A 191 -2.86 -20.66 -5.61
CA ALA A 191 -2.80 -20.61 -4.15
C ALA A 191 -3.27 -21.93 -3.52
N LYS A 192 -4.33 -22.56 -4.07
CA LYS A 192 -4.81 -23.89 -3.69
C LYS A 192 -3.74 -24.96 -3.90
N ASN A 193 -3.15 -25.03 -5.09
CA ASN A 193 -2.15 -26.05 -5.43
C ASN A 193 -0.90 -25.94 -4.55
N ILE A 194 -0.43 -24.70 -4.33
CA ILE A 194 0.74 -24.46 -3.49
C ILE A 194 0.43 -24.78 -2.01
N SER A 195 -0.80 -24.52 -1.54
CA SER A 195 -1.19 -24.81 -0.16
C SER A 195 -1.08 -26.29 0.22
N GLN A 196 -1.23 -27.20 -0.75
CA GLN A 196 -1.07 -28.65 -0.54
C GLN A 196 0.37 -29.06 -0.19
N ASN A 197 1.36 -28.21 -0.49
CA ASN A 197 2.76 -28.43 -0.17
C ASN A 197 3.20 -27.72 1.11
N ILE A 198 2.25 -27.23 1.92
CA ILE A 198 2.48 -26.53 3.19
C ILE A 198 1.71 -27.29 4.28
N ASP A 199 2.37 -27.58 5.38
CA ASP A 199 1.75 -28.13 6.58
C ASP A 199 0.94 -27.05 7.30
N ILE A 200 -0.35 -26.97 6.97
CA ILE A 200 -1.26 -25.97 7.51
C ILE A 200 -1.55 -26.22 9.00
N GLU A 201 -1.53 -27.47 9.47
CA GLU A 201 -1.68 -27.77 10.89
C GLU A 201 -0.52 -27.17 11.70
N LYS A 202 0.69 -27.29 11.16
CA LYS A 202 1.87 -26.68 11.79
C LYS A 202 1.83 -25.15 11.76
N VAL A 203 1.26 -24.55 10.71
CA VAL A 203 0.99 -23.10 10.66
C VAL A 203 0.05 -22.70 11.78
N ILE A 204 -1.03 -23.48 12.02
CA ILE A 204 -2.00 -23.25 13.09
C ILE A 204 -1.32 -23.35 14.46
N GLU A 205 -0.53 -24.41 14.71
CA GLU A 205 0.22 -24.55 15.96
C GLU A 205 1.16 -23.37 16.22
N ILE A 206 1.89 -22.93 15.20
CA ILE A 206 2.80 -21.79 15.29
C ILE A 206 2.01 -20.52 15.64
N GLY A 207 0.88 -20.25 14.97
CA GLY A 207 0.03 -19.10 15.24
C GLY A 207 -0.52 -19.09 16.66
N ASN A 208 -0.94 -20.25 17.17
CA ASN A 208 -1.50 -20.40 18.52
C ASN A 208 -0.45 -20.35 19.63
N SER A 209 0.84 -20.59 19.34
CA SER A 209 1.88 -20.68 20.37
C SER A 209 2.14 -19.37 21.12
N GLU A 210 1.76 -18.23 20.57
CA GLU A 210 2.06 -16.88 21.11
C GLU A 210 0.83 -16.16 21.73
N ILE A 211 -0.36 -16.77 21.67
CA ILE A 211 -1.61 -16.16 22.17
C ILE A 211 -1.64 -15.98 23.69
N LYS A 212 -0.73 -16.61 24.45
CA LYS A 212 -0.71 -16.57 25.93
C LYS A 212 -0.33 -15.22 26.54
N ASN A 213 0.15 -14.27 25.76
CA ASN A 213 0.35 -12.92 26.24
C ASN A 213 -0.80 -12.05 25.69
N GLU A 214 -1.79 -11.81 26.53
CA GLU A 214 -2.77 -10.75 26.33
C GLU A 214 -2.03 -9.51 25.81
N LEU A 215 -2.43 -9.04 24.64
CA LEU A 215 -2.11 -7.68 24.24
C LEU A 215 -2.78 -6.82 25.30
N ASP A 216 -2.03 -6.45 26.34
CA ASP A 216 -2.45 -5.55 27.42
C ASP A 216 -2.64 -4.14 26.84
N ILE A 217 -3.53 -4.08 25.86
CA ILE A 217 -4.02 -2.84 25.29
C ILE A 217 -5.21 -2.49 26.15
N LYS A 218 -4.90 -1.77 27.22
CA LYS A 218 -5.94 -1.07 27.97
C LYS A 218 -6.78 -0.35 26.94
N ASP A 219 -8.06 -0.71 26.85
CA ASP A 219 -9.14 -0.12 26.03
C ASP A 219 -9.36 1.40 26.33
N LYS A 220 -8.31 2.08 26.76
CA LYS A 220 -8.32 3.50 27.10
C LYS A 220 -7.92 4.29 25.86
N GLU A 221 -8.93 4.92 25.28
CA GLU A 221 -8.85 5.96 24.23
C GLU A 221 -8.97 5.50 22.77
N ILE A 222 -9.93 4.64 22.44
CA ILE A 222 -10.61 4.82 21.18
C ILE A 222 -11.43 6.09 21.37
N HIS A 223 -10.92 7.20 20.86
CA HIS A 223 -11.64 8.48 20.93
C HIS A 223 -12.97 8.29 20.22
N ASN A 224 -14.05 8.19 21.01
CA ASN A 224 -15.42 8.41 20.54
C ASN A 224 -15.47 9.86 20.03
N ILE A 225 -15.19 10.04 18.74
CA ILE A 225 -15.50 11.29 18.06
C ILE A 225 -17.02 11.36 18.11
N LYS A 226 -17.54 12.35 18.88
CA LYS A 226 -18.96 12.64 18.93
C LYS A 226 -19.48 12.70 17.50
N GLU A 227 -20.45 11.86 17.16
CA GLU A 227 -21.23 11.87 15.93
C GLU A 227 -21.99 13.21 15.83
N SER A 228 -21.33 14.26 15.44
CA SER A 228 -21.93 15.56 15.22
C SER A 228 -21.92 15.85 13.73
N ASN A 229 -23.10 15.96 13.12
CA ASN A 229 -23.43 16.65 11.84
C ASN A 229 -22.52 16.41 10.60
N LEU A 230 -21.53 15.51 10.70
CA LEU A 230 -20.53 15.22 9.64
C LEU A 230 -21.11 14.34 8.52
N ASN A 231 -22.22 13.64 8.78
CA ASN A 231 -22.91 12.78 7.78
C ASN A 231 -23.49 13.58 6.58
N LYS A 232 -23.43 14.92 6.60
CA LYS A 232 -23.85 15.77 5.48
C LYS A 232 -22.75 16.00 4.45
N ILE A 233 -21.49 15.77 4.81
CA ILE A 233 -20.35 15.96 3.90
C ILE A 233 -20.25 14.78 2.95
N LYS A 234 -20.18 15.05 1.65
CA LYS A 234 -19.94 14.06 0.60
C LYS A 234 -18.54 14.25 0.01
N ILE A 235 -17.74 13.20 0.02
CA ILE A 235 -16.41 13.17 -0.59
C ILE A 235 -16.40 12.20 -1.76
N SER A 236 -16.01 12.70 -2.93
CA SER A 236 -15.86 11.90 -4.14
C SER A 236 -14.44 11.38 -4.26
N ILE A 237 -14.30 10.06 -4.44
CA ILE A 237 -13.00 9.38 -4.55
C ILE A 237 -12.89 8.77 -5.94
N ALA A 238 -11.82 9.11 -6.67
CA ALA A 238 -11.51 8.51 -7.96
C ALA A 238 -11.19 7.02 -7.77
N LEU A 239 -11.89 6.12 -8.46
CA LEU A 239 -11.67 4.69 -8.31
C LEU A 239 -11.97 3.92 -9.60
N ASP A 240 -10.92 3.64 -10.38
CA ASP A 240 -10.96 2.82 -11.58
C ASP A 240 -9.61 2.13 -11.82
N LYS A 241 -9.34 1.70 -13.05
CA LYS A 241 -8.05 1.10 -13.44
C LYS A 241 -6.88 2.09 -13.38
N SER A 242 -7.15 3.42 -13.46
CA SER A 242 -6.11 4.46 -13.41
C SER A 242 -5.72 4.81 -11.97
N PHE A 243 -6.70 4.80 -11.05
CA PHE A 243 -6.56 5.29 -9.68
C PHE A 243 -7.12 4.26 -8.72
N ASN A 244 -6.27 3.40 -8.18
CA ASN A 244 -6.67 2.32 -7.30
C ASN A 244 -5.73 2.12 -6.10
N PHE A 245 -4.74 3.00 -5.91
CA PHE A 245 -3.80 2.94 -4.81
C PHE A 245 -4.31 3.75 -3.63
N TYR A 246 -5.01 3.07 -2.73
CA TYR A 246 -5.56 3.62 -1.49
C TYR A 246 -5.28 2.67 -0.34
N TYR A 247 -4.77 3.20 0.77
CA TYR A 247 -4.78 2.45 2.01
C TYR A 247 -6.23 2.25 2.48
N LYS A 248 -6.58 1.01 2.80
CA LYS A 248 -7.94 0.69 3.25
C LYS A 248 -8.33 1.48 4.50
N ASP A 249 -7.37 1.67 5.43
CA ASP A 249 -7.59 2.49 6.62
C ASP A 249 -7.93 3.94 6.28
N ASN A 250 -7.31 4.54 5.25
CA ASN A 250 -7.62 5.92 4.82
C ASN A 250 -9.09 6.06 4.41
N ILE A 251 -9.57 5.10 3.62
CA ILE A 251 -10.99 5.07 3.19
C ILE A 251 -11.91 4.90 4.40
N GLU A 252 -11.62 3.98 5.32
CA GLU A 252 -12.43 3.73 6.51
C GLU A 252 -12.45 4.92 7.47
N ILE A 253 -11.32 5.62 7.64
CA ILE A 253 -11.22 6.82 8.46
C ILE A 253 -12.11 7.94 7.89
N ILE A 254 -12.15 8.10 6.57
CA ILE A 254 -13.03 9.09 5.92
C ILE A 254 -14.48 8.66 6.04
N GLN A 255 -14.81 7.37 5.81
CA GLN A 255 -16.19 6.84 5.92
C GLN A 255 -16.82 7.06 7.29
N LYS A 256 -16.01 7.05 8.36
CA LYS A 256 -16.52 7.36 9.71
C LYS A 256 -16.95 8.81 9.88
N LYS A 257 -16.60 9.71 8.96
CA LYS A 257 -16.77 11.17 9.11
C LYS A 257 -17.53 11.83 7.96
N ALA A 258 -17.63 11.17 6.80
CA ALA A 258 -18.26 11.69 5.60
C ALA A 258 -18.83 10.55 4.75
N LYS A 259 -19.84 10.85 3.96
CA LYS A 259 -20.33 9.95 2.92
C LYS A 259 -19.31 9.89 1.79
N ILE A 260 -18.92 8.68 1.38
CA ILE A 260 -18.03 8.48 0.22
C ILE A 260 -18.87 8.09 -0.99
N GLU A 261 -18.54 8.68 -2.13
CA GLU A 261 -19.05 8.27 -3.42
C GLU A 261 -17.87 8.11 -4.39
N PHE A 262 -17.81 6.97 -5.09
CA PHE A 262 -16.75 6.71 -6.03
C PHE A 262 -17.13 7.17 -7.44
N PHE A 263 -16.15 7.66 -8.19
CA PHE A 263 -16.28 8.00 -9.60
C PHE A 263 -15.11 7.45 -10.42
N SER A 264 -15.35 7.22 -11.69
CA SER A 264 -14.30 6.76 -12.63
C SER A 264 -13.84 7.93 -13.50
N PRO A 265 -12.60 8.40 -13.38
CA PRO A 265 -12.02 9.34 -14.35
C PRO A 265 -12.05 8.86 -15.80
N ILE A 266 -12.13 7.56 -16.04
CA ILE A 266 -12.25 6.98 -17.38
C ILE A 266 -13.69 7.10 -17.92
N ASP A 267 -14.70 6.75 -17.09
CA ASP A 267 -16.07 6.49 -17.57
C ASP A 267 -17.10 7.53 -17.10
N SER A 268 -16.85 8.23 -15.96
CA SER A 268 -17.79 9.23 -15.45
C SER A 268 -17.68 10.54 -16.22
N ASN A 269 -18.80 11.17 -16.51
CA ASN A 269 -18.84 12.48 -17.18
C ASN A 269 -18.65 13.64 -16.23
N THR A 270 -19.04 13.48 -14.97
CA THR A 270 -18.96 14.50 -13.92
C THR A 270 -18.59 13.90 -12.58
N ILE A 271 -18.10 14.73 -11.68
CA ILE A 271 -18.02 14.41 -10.26
C ILE A 271 -19.44 14.21 -9.73
N PRO A 272 -19.69 13.24 -8.83
CA PRO A 272 -20.98 13.04 -8.18
C PRO A 272 -21.57 14.36 -7.64
N TYR A 273 -22.87 14.53 -7.86
CA TYR A 273 -23.58 15.73 -7.41
C TYR A 273 -23.47 15.90 -5.89
N ASP A 274 -23.49 17.13 -5.39
CA ASP A 274 -23.34 17.50 -3.98
C ASP A 274 -21.99 17.11 -3.34
N SER A 275 -20.96 16.84 -4.14
CA SER A 275 -19.62 16.62 -3.61
C SER A 275 -19.07 17.88 -2.97
N ASN A 276 -18.46 17.72 -1.79
CA ASN A 276 -17.85 18.79 -1.03
C ASN A 276 -16.31 18.70 -1.02
N GLY A 277 -15.77 17.63 -1.56
CA GLY A 277 -14.32 17.41 -1.73
C GLY A 277 -14.02 16.24 -2.64
N ILE A 278 -12.82 16.24 -3.20
CA ILE A 278 -12.35 15.23 -4.14
C ILE A 278 -11.03 14.63 -3.64
N ILE A 279 -10.92 13.31 -3.71
CA ILE A 279 -9.64 12.60 -3.50
C ILE A 279 -9.29 11.83 -4.76
N ILE A 280 -8.07 12.03 -5.26
CA ILE A 280 -7.51 11.29 -6.39
C ILE A 280 -6.23 10.61 -5.94
N GLY A 281 -6.29 9.32 -5.67
CA GLY A 281 -5.15 8.54 -5.18
C GLY A 281 -4.12 8.23 -6.25
N GLY A 282 -3.19 7.36 -5.89
CA GLY A 282 -2.22 6.84 -6.82
C GLY A 282 -2.77 5.78 -7.76
N GLY A 283 -1.90 5.33 -8.64
CA GLY A 283 -2.19 4.34 -9.67
C GLY A 283 -1.28 4.52 -10.88
N PHE A 284 -1.68 3.99 -12.03
CA PHE A 284 -0.92 4.03 -13.28
C PHE A 284 -1.66 4.78 -14.40
N PRO A 285 -1.91 6.09 -14.26
CA PRO A 285 -2.62 6.85 -15.27
C PRO A 285 -1.90 6.88 -16.63
N GLU A 286 -0.58 6.72 -16.65
CA GLU A 286 0.22 6.67 -17.88
C GLU A 286 -0.09 5.44 -18.74
N ILE A 287 -0.55 4.33 -18.15
CA ILE A 287 -0.87 3.11 -18.89
C ILE A 287 -2.12 3.32 -19.76
N ILE A 288 -3.11 4.00 -19.21
CA ILE A 288 -4.41 4.29 -19.84
C ILE A 288 -4.61 5.77 -20.16
N ALA A 289 -3.51 6.48 -20.41
CA ALA A 289 -3.52 7.91 -20.64
C ALA A 289 -4.37 8.35 -21.83
N ASP A 290 -4.51 7.51 -22.86
CA ASP A 290 -5.39 7.77 -24.00
C ASP A 290 -6.90 7.74 -23.65
N ALA A 291 -7.32 6.86 -22.77
CA ALA A 291 -8.70 6.85 -22.27
C ALA A 291 -8.98 8.09 -21.40
N LEU A 292 -8.05 8.43 -20.49
CA LEU A 292 -8.13 9.65 -19.68
C LEU A 292 -8.15 10.92 -20.52
N GLU A 293 -7.35 10.96 -21.61
CA GLU A 293 -7.34 12.09 -22.55
C GLU A 293 -8.69 12.27 -23.22
N LYS A 294 -9.34 11.18 -23.66
CA LYS A 294 -10.63 11.21 -24.36
C LYS A 294 -11.78 11.70 -23.49
N ASN A 295 -11.73 11.45 -22.19
CA ASN A 295 -12.78 11.91 -21.29
C ASN A 295 -12.59 13.39 -20.94
N TYR A 296 -12.97 14.24 -21.87
CA TYR A 296 -12.89 15.69 -21.73
C TYR A 296 -13.87 16.24 -20.67
N ALA A 297 -15.06 15.63 -20.55
CA ALA A 297 -16.13 16.12 -19.68
C ALA A 297 -15.70 16.11 -18.20
N ILE A 298 -15.16 15.00 -17.69
CA ILE A 298 -14.72 14.88 -16.30
C ILE A 298 -13.54 15.81 -16.00
N LYS A 299 -12.58 15.95 -16.94
CA LYS A 299 -11.43 16.84 -16.77
C LYS A 299 -11.87 18.31 -16.62
N LYS A 300 -12.76 18.77 -17.51
CA LYS A 300 -13.34 20.11 -17.45
C LYS A 300 -14.12 20.32 -16.17
N ASN A 301 -14.87 19.31 -15.71
CA ASN A 301 -15.63 19.38 -14.47
C ASN A 301 -14.70 19.51 -13.25
N ILE A 302 -13.65 18.67 -13.14
CA ILE A 302 -12.67 18.76 -12.06
C ILE A 302 -11.99 20.13 -12.05
N LEU A 303 -11.56 20.64 -13.22
CA LEU A 303 -10.92 21.95 -13.34
C LEU A 303 -11.84 23.07 -12.85
N LYS A 304 -13.11 23.06 -13.27
CA LYS A 304 -14.11 24.03 -12.82
C LYS A 304 -14.34 23.99 -11.31
N LEU A 305 -14.42 22.79 -10.72
CA LEU A 305 -14.60 22.62 -9.27
C LEU A 305 -13.37 23.10 -8.50
N ALA A 306 -12.15 22.84 -8.98
CA ALA A 306 -10.93 23.36 -8.40
C ALA A 306 -10.86 24.89 -8.44
N GLN A 307 -11.25 25.51 -9.57
CA GLN A 307 -11.34 26.97 -9.70
C GLN A 307 -12.38 27.59 -8.75
N ASN A 308 -13.44 26.85 -8.43
CA ASN A 308 -14.45 27.22 -7.43
C ASN A 308 -14.03 26.88 -5.98
N ASN A 309 -12.75 26.65 -5.75
CA ASN A 309 -12.17 26.35 -4.43
C ASN A 309 -12.69 25.06 -3.76
N MET A 310 -13.20 24.09 -4.51
CA MET A 310 -13.49 22.77 -3.93
C MET A 310 -12.19 22.13 -3.41
N PRO A 311 -12.17 21.59 -2.17
CA PRO A 311 -11.02 20.89 -1.65
C PRO A 311 -10.68 19.64 -2.49
N ILE A 312 -9.44 19.59 -2.98
CA ILE A 312 -8.91 18.44 -3.74
C ILE A 312 -7.61 17.96 -3.12
N TYR A 313 -7.57 16.68 -2.78
CA TYR A 313 -6.37 16.02 -2.29
C TYR A 313 -5.94 14.96 -3.30
N ALA A 314 -4.70 15.05 -3.80
CA ALA A 314 -4.21 14.12 -4.82
C ALA A 314 -2.83 13.56 -4.48
N GLU A 315 -2.63 12.27 -4.76
CA GLU A 315 -1.35 11.56 -4.54
C GLU A 315 -0.85 10.92 -5.82
N CYS A 316 0.44 11.03 -6.11
CA CYS A 316 1.20 10.34 -7.15
C CYS A 316 0.51 10.35 -8.54
N GLY A 317 -0.21 9.28 -8.90
CA GLY A 317 -0.99 9.23 -10.15
C GLY A 317 -2.02 10.37 -10.24
N GLY A 318 -2.64 10.74 -9.12
CA GLY A 318 -3.55 11.88 -9.02
C GLY A 318 -2.86 13.22 -9.30
N LEU A 319 -1.63 13.42 -8.80
CA LEU A 319 -0.81 14.58 -9.17
C LEU A 319 -0.56 14.60 -10.68
N MET A 320 -0.14 13.46 -11.26
CA MET A 320 0.12 13.35 -12.68
C MET A 320 -1.12 13.73 -13.52
N TYR A 321 -2.30 13.30 -13.09
CA TYR A 321 -3.57 13.59 -13.77
C TYR A 321 -3.97 15.07 -13.68
N LEU A 322 -3.58 15.77 -12.62
CA LEU A 322 -3.88 17.20 -12.46
C LEU A 322 -2.91 18.13 -13.21
N THR A 323 -1.82 17.62 -13.81
CA THR A 323 -0.91 18.39 -14.69
C THR A 323 -1.54 18.63 -16.07
N ASN A 324 -0.87 19.38 -16.92
CA ASN A 324 -1.30 19.64 -18.31
C ASN A 324 -1.30 18.37 -19.16
N SER A 325 -0.29 17.51 -18.99
CA SER A 325 -0.14 16.31 -19.82
C SER A 325 0.72 15.23 -19.18
N ILE A 326 0.51 13.98 -19.63
CA ILE A 326 1.41 12.85 -19.39
C ILE A 326 2.06 12.44 -20.71
N SER A 327 3.40 12.33 -20.71
CA SER A 327 4.17 11.80 -21.82
C SER A 327 4.67 10.40 -21.52
N LYS A 328 4.36 9.42 -22.40
CA LYS A 328 4.94 8.07 -22.32
C LYS A 328 6.40 8.14 -22.80
N TYR A 329 7.22 7.24 -22.35
CA TYR A 329 8.66 7.06 -22.56
C TYR A 329 9.34 7.78 -23.73
N LYS A 330 10.64 8.03 -23.60
CA LYS A 330 11.60 8.83 -24.39
C LYS A 330 11.45 8.87 -25.92
N ASN A 331 10.86 7.87 -26.57
CA ASN A 331 10.73 7.81 -28.02
C ASN A 331 9.32 8.13 -28.54
N ASN A 332 8.35 8.29 -27.65
CA ASN A 332 6.99 8.61 -28.05
C ASN A 332 6.73 10.10 -27.73
N LYS A 333 6.82 10.96 -28.74
CA LYS A 333 6.56 12.40 -28.64
C LYS A 333 5.10 12.73 -28.28
N LYS A 334 4.23 11.70 -28.15
CA LYS A 334 2.81 11.90 -27.86
C LYS A 334 2.63 12.32 -26.42
N LYS A 335 2.05 13.49 -26.24
CA LYS A 335 1.58 14.04 -24.97
C LYS A 335 0.07 13.80 -24.89
N TYR A 336 -0.37 13.21 -23.79
CA TYR A 336 -1.80 13.00 -23.51
C TYR A 336 -2.28 14.11 -22.58
N LYS A 337 -3.26 14.89 -23.05
CA LYS A 337 -3.83 16.02 -22.28
C LYS A 337 -4.59 15.54 -21.05
N MET A 338 -4.23 16.09 -19.90
CA MET A 338 -4.84 15.81 -18.61
C MET A 338 -5.72 16.98 -18.14
N VAL A 339 -5.96 17.13 -16.84
CA VAL A 339 -6.87 18.15 -16.28
C VAL A 339 -6.37 19.57 -16.52
N GLY A 340 -5.05 19.79 -16.44
CA GLY A 340 -4.45 21.11 -16.64
C GLY A 340 -4.70 22.09 -15.49
N LEU A 341 -4.86 21.59 -14.26
CA LEU A 341 -4.97 22.45 -13.08
C LEU A 341 -3.61 23.08 -12.72
N PHE A 342 -2.54 22.31 -12.83
CA PHE A 342 -1.18 22.77 -12.62
C PHE A 342 -0.47 22.91 -13.96
N ASP A 343 0.12 24.09 -14.20
CA ASP A 343 0.91 24.35 -15.43
C ASP A 343 2.25 23.62 -15.33
N ALA A 344 2.19 22.33 -15.49
CA ALA A 344 3.30 21.40 -15.43
C ALA A 344 3.05 20.21 -16.35
N GLU A 345 4.11 19.49 -16.72
CA GLU A 345 4.05 18.29 -17.55
C GLU A 345 4.64 17.10 -16.80
N THR A 346 3.97 15.96 -16.87
CA THR A 346 4.47 14.68 -16.36
C THR A 346 5.19 13.92 -17.45
N ILE A 347 6.43 13.50 -17.18
CA ILE A 347 7.25 12.70 -18.12
C ILE A 347 7.66 11.39 -17.45
N MET A 348 7.35 10.27 -18.12
CA MET A 348 7.81 8.94 -17.68
C MET A 348 9.30 8.78 -17.98
N THR A 349 10.11 8.46 -16.96
CA THR A 349 11.58 8.45 -17.07
C THR A 349 12.19 7.05 -17.14
N GLY A 350 11.44 6.01 -16.72
CA GLY A 350 11.95 4.66 -16.51
C GLY A 350 12.93 4.50 -15.35
N LYS A 351 13.20 5.57 -14.63
CA LYS A 351 14.01 5.54 -13.40
C LYS A 351 13.08 5.54 -12.20
N LEU A 352 13.17 4.50 -11.40
CA LEU A 352 12.38 4.36 -10.17
C LEU A 352 12.82 5.39 -9.13
N THR A 353 11.85 6.10 -8.57
CA THR A 353 11.96 6.80 -7.30
C THR A 353 11.15 6.01 -6.28
N LEU A 354 11.83 5.48 -5.27
CA LEU A 354 11.26 4.66 -4.20
C LEU A 354 11.88 5.04 -2.88
N GLY A 355 11.07 5.21 -1.85
CA GLY A 355 11.56 5.38 -0.48
C GLY A 355 10.56 6.06 0.43
N TYR A 356 10.84 5.99 1.71
CA TYR A 356 10.10 6.73 2.72
C TYR A 356 10.40 8.23 2.64
N THR A 357 9.36 9.04 2.90
CA THR A 357 9.44 10.50 2.91
C THR A 357 9.07 11.07 4.27
N GLU A 358 9.71 12.19 4.62
CA GLU A 358 9.36 13.04 5.76
C GLU A 358 9.25 14.47 5.27
N ALA A 359 8.08 15.06 5.44
CA ALA A 359 7.75 16.40 4.95
C ALA A 359 7.36 17.34 6.08
N ILE A 360 7.77 18.59 5.96
CA ILE A 360 7.28 19.72 6.76
C ILE A 360 6.29 20.49 5.90
N LEU A 361 5.11 20.79 6.45
CA LEU A 361 4.13 21.63 5.78
C LEU A 361 4.59 23.12 5.85
N ASN A 362 4.67 23.75 4.68
CA ASN A 362 5.17 25.13 4.55
C ASN A 362 4.16 26.21 4.98
N SER A 363 2.87 25.88 5.01
CA SER A 363 1.80 26.81 5.35
C SER A 363 0.58 26.12 5.92
N SER A 364 0.04 26.66 7.00
CA SER A 364 -1.25 26.23 7.56
C SER A 364 -2.48 26.68 6.76
N LYS A 365 -2.28 27.52 5.74
CA LYS A 365 -3.37 28.02 4.86
C LYS A 365 -3.72 27.05 3.73
N THR A 366 -3.52 25.76 3.94
CA THR A 366 -3.86 24.71 2.99
C THR A 366 -4.99 23.86 3.53
N ILE A 367 -5.55 22.97 2.69
CA ILE A 367 -6.56 21.98 3.10
C ILE A 367 -6.07 21.02 4.20
N LEU A 368 -4.76 21.00 4.47
CA LEU A 368 -4.16 20.17 5.52
C LEU A 368 -4.03 20.91 6.87
N GLY A 369 -4.35 22.21 6.91
CA GLY A 369 -4.34 23.00 8.13
C GLY A 369 -2.95 23.03 8.83
N ASN A 370 -2.95 22.98 10.15
CA ASN A 370 -1.73 23.11 10.95
C ASN A 370 -1.12 21.73 11.28
N ILE A 371 -0.56 21.06 10.26
CA ILE A 371 0.23 19.83 10.44
C ILE A 371 1.71 20.19 10.36
N LYS A 372 2.49 19.85 11.40
CA LYS A 372 3.93 20.16 11.39
C LYS A 372 4.72 19.20 10.50
N THR A 373 4.53 17.91 10.66
CA THR A 373 5.28 16.87 9.94
C THR A 373 4.34 15.83 9.39
N VAL A 374 4.61 15.37 8.18
CA VAL A 374 3.88 14.30 7.49
C VAL A 374 4.87 13.21 7.09
N HIS A 375 4.60 11.97 7.44
CA HIS A 375 5.31 10.80 6.97
C HIS A 375 4.57 10.17 5.77
N GLY A 376 5.34 9.78 4.78
CA GLY A 376 4.82 9.16 3.57
C GLY A 376 5.85 8.27 2.90
N HIS A 377 5.55 7.92 1.67
CA HIS A 377 6.51 7.27 0.78
C HIS A 377 6.29 7.74 -0.66
N GLU A 378 7.33 7.63 -1.47
CA GLU A 378 7.31 7.85 -2.93
C GLU A 378 7.49 6.52 -3.65
N PHE A 379 6.73 6.32 -4.72
CA PHE A 379 6.85 5.17 -5.60
C PHE A 379 6.38 5.53 -7.01
N HIS A 380 7.29 6.01 -7.86
CA HIS A 380 6.94 6.45 -9.22
C HIS A 380 8.12 6.36 -10.20
N TYR A 381 7.81 6.29 -11.50
CA TYR A 381 8.78 6.32 -12.61
C TYR A 381 8.71 7.60 -13.42
N SER A 382 8.06 8.61 -12.89
CA SER A 382 7.87 9.90 -13.57
C SER A 382 8.69 11.01 -12.92
N LYS A 383 8.80 12.10 -13.66
CA LYS A 383 9.21 13.41 -13.14
C LYS A 383 8.22 14.46 -13.64
N ILE A 384 8.07 15.52 -12.88
CA ILE A 384 7.30 16.70 -13.26
C ILE A 384 8.27 17.76 -13.80
N ILE A 385 7.94 18.32 -14.96
CA ILE A 385 8.54 19.56 -15.45
C ILE A 385 7.54 20.67 -15.11
N ASN A 386 7.97 21.56 -14.24
CA ASN A 386 7.17 22.70 -13.83
C ASN A 386 7.45 23.87 -14.80
N ASN A 387 6.41 24.31 -15.51
CA ASN A 387 6.50 25.43 -16.44
C ASN A 387 6.29 26.78 -15.74
N ASN A 388 5.59 26.78 -14.61
CA ASN A 388 5.28 27.99 -13.85
C ASN A 388 6.00 28.00 -12.50
N LYS A 389 6.99 28.88 -12.37
CA LYS A 389 7.80 29.03 -11.14
C LYS A 389 7.00 29.52 -9.93
N ASP A 390 5.80 30.09 -10.12
CA ASP A 390 4.96 30.65 -9.09
C ASP A 390 4.06 29.62 -8.40
N ILE A 391 4.06 28.35 -8.87
CA ILE A 391 3.33 27.27 -8.20
C ILE A 391 3.90 27.06 -6.80
N LYS A 392 3.05 27.23 -5.80
CA LYS A 392 3.43 27.05 -4.39
C LYS A 392 3.64 25.57 -4.08
N MET A 393 4.67 25.26 -3.32
CA MET A 393 4.96 23.94 -2.79
C MET A 393 4.42 23.83 -1.36
N ALA A 394 3.56 22.85 -1.09
CA ALA A 394 2.99 22.62 0.23
C ALA A 394 4.02 22.05 1.21
N TYR A 395 4.99 21.30 0.72
CA TYR A 395 5.95 20.55 1.53
C TYR A 395 7.39 20.90 1.23
N THR A 396 8.19 20.98 2.31
CA THR A 396 9.65 20.85 2.29
C THR A 396 10.01 19.48 2.85
N LEU A 397 10.76 18.68 2.09
CA LEU A 397 11.12 17.32 2.46
C LEU A 397 12.42 17.30 3.24
N ARG A 398 12.40 16.73 4.45
CA ARG A 398 13.61 16.34 5.19
C ARG A 398 14.17 15.02 4.65
N ARG A 399 13.28 14.19 4.10
CA ARG A 399 13.58 12.91 3.46
C ARG A 399 12.69 12.73 2.24
N GLY A 400 13.23 12.22 1.13
CA GLY A 400 12.54 12.05 -0.14
C GLY A 400 13.05 12.96 -1.24
N LYS A 401 12.56 12.80 -2.47
CA LYS A 401 12.96 13.63 -3.61
C LYS A 401 11.91 14.71 -3.91
N GLY A 402 10.64 14.34 -3.92
CA GLY A 402 9.53 15.21 -4.28
C GLY A 402 9.50 15.58 -5.77
N ILE A 403 8.72 16.60 -6.08
CA ILE A 403 8.54 17.14 -7.42
C ILE A 403 9.80 17.88 -7.89
N ILE A 404 10.35 18.74 -7.02
CA ILE A 404 11.58 19.50 -7.25
C ILE A 404 12.45 19.34 -6.02
N GLU A 405 13.68 18.94 -6.19
CA GLU A 405 14.69 18.67 -5.14
C GLU A 405 14.32 19.10 -3.71
N GLY A 406 13.85 18.14 -2.90
CA GLY A 406 13.45 18.39 -1.51
C GLY A 406 12.16 19.19 -1.33
N ARG A 407 11.37 19.42 -2.38
CA ARG A 407 10.05 20.07 -2.31
C ARG A 407 9.00 19.24 -3.03
N ASP A 408 7.82 19.13 -2.42
CA ASP A 408 6.69 18.37 -2.95
C ASP A 408 5.35 19.08 -2.67
N GLY A 409 4.29 18.57 -3.25
CA GLY A 409 2.94 19.06 -3.05
C GLY A 409 2.65 20.37 -3.76
N PHE A 410 2.33 20.33 -5.05
CA PHE A 410 1.73 21.49 -5.71
C PHE A 410 0.49 21.96 -4.96
N SER A 411 0.41 23.26 -4.70
CA SER A 411 -0.71 23.87 -3.99
C SER A 411 -1.25 25.05 -4.77
N LEU A 412 -2.53 24.96 -5.13
CA LEU A 412 -3.28 26.02 -5.84
C LEU A 412 -4.72 26.03 -5.32
N ASN A 413 -5.22 27.19 -4.93
CA ASN A 413 -6.53 27.31 -4.29
C ASN A 413 -6.66 26.34 -3.09
N ASN A 414 -7.72 25.53 -3.05
CA ASN A 414 -7.92 24.46 -2.07
C ASN A 414 -7.47 23.08 -2.62
N CYS A 415 -6.46 23.05 -3.46
CA CYS A 415 -5.91 21.81 -3.99
C CYS A 415 -4.48 21.56 -3.50
N ILE A 416 -4.18 20.33 -3.09
CA ILE A 416 -2.82 19.81 -2.86
C ILE A 416 -2.67 18.53 -3.67
N ALA A 417 -1.57 18.46 -4.43
CA ALA A 417 -1.20 17.27 -5.18
C ALA A 417 0.30 16.99 -5.04
N SER A 418 0.67 15.82 -4.54
CA SER A 418 2.06 15.44 -4.21
C SER A 418 2.44 14.08 -4.81
N TYR A 419 3.73 13.84 -4.98
CA TYR A 419 4.21 12.47 -5.23
C TYR A 419 4.09 11.59 -4.00
N MET A 420 4.15 12.21 -2.83
CA MET A 420 4.08 11.51 -1.56
C MET A 420 2.72 10.87 -1.35
N HIS A 421 2.72 9.57 -1.02
CA HIS A 421 1.56 8.85 -0.49
C HIS A 421 1.57 8.88 1.03
N THR A 422 0.42 9.11 1.66
CA THR A 422 0.31 9.26 3.11
C THR A 422 -0.68 8.28 3.72
N HIS A 423 -0.46 7.95 4.98
CA HIS A 423 -1.41 7.17 5.77
C HIS A 423 -2.12 8.08 6.77
N PHE A 424 -3.47 8.02 6.85
CA PHE A 424 -4.24 8.98 7.62
C PHE A 424 -4.36 8.63 9.12
N ILE A 425 -4.04 7.40 9.48
CA ILE A 425 -4.02 7.00 10.89
C ILE A 425 -2.95 7.81 11.65
N ASN A 426 -3.26 8.23 12.87
CA ASN A 426 -2.38 9.09 13.68
C ASN A 426 -1.94 10.41 13.01
N SER A 427 -2.62 10.83 11.94
CA SER A 427 -2.40 12.12 11.31
C SER A 427 -3.67 12.97 11.32
N ASN A 428 -3.53 14.28 11.34
CA ASN A 428 -4.67 15.18 11.23
C ASN A 428 -5.07 15.47 9.77
N ILE A 429 -4.50 14.76 8.79
CA ILE A 429 -4.77 14.97 7.36
C ILE A 429 -6.27 14.84 7.07
N SER A 430 -6.87 13.71 7.48
CA SER A 430 -8.30 13.47 7.24
C SER A 430 -9.20 14.48 7.95
N ASN A 431 -8.87 14.85 9.19
CA ASN A 431 -9.66 15.82 9.96
C ASN A 431 -9.66 17.19 9.28
N ASN A 432 -8.50 17.69 8.92
CA ASN A 432 -8.31 19.00 8.31
C ASN A 432 -8.90 19.06 6.90
N PHE A 433 -8.75 17.97 6.12
CA PHE A 433 -9.38 17.87 4.80
C PHE A 433 -10.91 17.91 4.92
N ILE A 434 -11.50 17.14 5.83
CA ILE A 434 -12.95 17.12 6.07
C ILE A 434 -13.45 18.48 6.57
N GLU A 435 -12.68 19.14 7.45
CA GLU A 435 -13.02 20.51 7.88
C GLU A 435 -13.03 21.50 6.69
N SER A 436 -12.09 21.35 5.77
CA SER A 436 -12.04 22.16 4.55
C SER A 436 -13.25 21.87 3.64
N CYS A 437 -13.67 20.61 3.53
CA CYS A 437 -14.87 20.21 2.80
C CYS A 437 -16.14 20.80 3.46
N TYR A 438 -16.22 20.83 4.78
CA TYR A 438 -17.32 21.41 5.52
C TYR A 438 -17.41 22.94 5.30
N LYS A 439 -16.29 23.63 5.31
CA LYS A 439 -16.22 25.06 4.99
C LYS A 439 -16.68 25.35 3.56
N TYR A 440 -16.33 24.48 2.61
CA TYR A 440 -16.78 24.59 1.22
C TYR A 440 -18.29 24.35 1.08
N MET A 441 -18.84 23.35 1.75
CA MET A 441 -20.28 23.04 1.74
C MET A 441 -21.16 24.21 2.25
N LYS A 442 -20.63 25.03 3.15
CA LYS A 442 -21.37 26.15 3.75
C LYS A 442 -21.37 27.45 2.91
N LYS A 443 -20.59 27.49 1.83
CA LYS A 443 -20.56 28.61 0.89
C LYS A 443 -21.63 28.46 -0.17
#